data_aa59621daa9e32b6fb6682c107b6ab6e
#
_entry.id   aa59621daa9e32b6fb6682c107b6ab6e
#
_cell.length_a   1.000
_cell.length_b   1.000
_cell.length_c   1.000
_cell.angle_alpha   90.00
_cell.angle_beta   90.00
_cell.angle_gamma   90.00
#
_symmetry.space_group_name_H-M   'P 1'
#
loop_
_entity.id
_entity.type
_entity.pdbx_description
1 polymer ?
#
loop_
_entity_poly.entity_id
_entity_poly.type
_entity_poly.pdbx_seq_one_letter_code
_entity_poly.pdbx_strand_id
1 'polypeptide(L)'
;MFLSQAEVGRISAENILFALVLFSPGLINLVFPVSVFLAMGFVLTPLFRNHEAVLTAGSMTTGRLLASQKYLILGIFSISVLLSTFLAPYFTSKGEDLLDKDNSFASKILAPNGLVSLQADTFNVFGDKDDDIYRDLIFINSQSIDTFIYGTTGVIEDTASGASLVLYDGFLFDNERNFISKFKKADIPFAEYSSEEYISTIELFSEFTLENVQEIFVRFTLPIFCVISFIFSGIFSSYSAFFGREKTYFFLAIFNILYLLSAISAFDVSVNSFEALIINFYWMHLIVLILIFSLTSKSVKKGFGYEGL
;
A
#
# COMPACT_ATOMS: atom_id res chain seq x y z
N MET A 1 -4.60 -10.64 -9.33
CA MET A 1 -5.86 -10.45 -8.58
C MET A 1 -6.92 -9.70 -9.40
N PHE A 2 -6.71 -8.43 -9.82
CA PHE A 2 -7.74 -7.67 -10.58
C PHE A 2 -8.14 -8.29 -11.92
N LEU A 3 -7.18 -8.79 -12.70
CA LEU A 3 -7.46 -9.43 -14.00
C LEU A 3 -8.30 -10.71 -13.86
N SER A 4 -8.11 -11.49 -12.81
CA SER A 4 -8.92 -12.68 -12.55
C SER A 4 -10.35 -12.34 -12.14
N GLN A 5 -10.57 -11.19 -11.50
CA GLN A 5 -11.92 -10.70 -11.16
C GLN A 5 -12.65 -10.13 -12.37
N ALA A 6 -11.90 -9.50 -13.31
CA ALA A 6 -12.47 -9.06 -14.60
C ALA A 6 -12.86 -10.23 -15.48
N GLU A 7 -12.07 -11.30 -15.51
CA GLU A 7 -12.32 -12.51 -16.31
C GLU A 7 -13.61 -13.23 -15.87
N VAL A 8 -13.97 -13.10 -14.59
CA VAL A 8 -15.23 -13.63 -14.03
C VAL A 8 -16.40 -12.64 -14.15
N GLY A 9 -16.19 -11.47 -14.79
CA GLY A 9 -17.22 -10.44 -14.98
C GLY A 9 -17.66 -9.73 -13.70
N ARG A 10 -16.83 -9.80 -12.65
CA ARG A 10 -17.15 -9.21 -11.34
C ARG A 10 -16.93 -7.70 -11.26
N ILE A 11 -16.03 -7.18 -12.09
CA ILE A 11 -15.69 -5.76 -12.16
C ILE A 11 -15.66 -5.36 -13.63
N SER A 12 -16.20 -4.20 -13.97
CA SER A 12 -16.14 -3.71 -15.34
C SER A 12 -14.69 -3.38 -15.75
N ALA A 13 -14.34 -3.65 -17.01
CA ALA A 13 -12.99 -3.36 -17.52
C ALA A 13 -12.65 -1.85 -17.41
N GLU A 14 -13.65 -0.98 -17.54
CA GLU A 14 -13.53 0.46 -17.43
C GLU A 14 -13.16 0.87 -15.98
N ASN A 15 -13.84 0.31 -14.99
CA ASN A 15 -13.58 0.59 -13.57
C ASN A 15 -12.24 0.05 -13.11
N ILE A 16 -11.78 -1.09 -13.66
CA ILE A 16 -10.43 -1.58 -13.41
C ILE A 16 -9.39 -0.61 -13.94
N LEU A 17 -9.58 -0.12 -15.17
CA LEU A 17 -8.63 0.83 -15.77
C LEU A 17 -8.59 2.14 -14.98
N PHE A 18 -9.75 2.62 -14.53
CA PHE A 18 -9.84 3.81 -13.69
C PHE A 18 -9.22 3.60 -12.30
N ALA A 19 -9.45 2.46 -11.67
CA ALA A 19 -8.81 2.08 -10.41
C ALA A 19 -7.28 2.03 -10.54
N LEU A 20 -6.73 1.47 -11.63
CA LEU A 20 -5.29 1.47 -11.89
C LEU A 20 -4.70 2.88 -11.96
N VAL A 21 -5.44 3.84 -12.56
CA VAL A 21 -5.03 5.26 -12.58
C VAL A 21 -5.05 5.83 -11.17
N LEU A 22 -6.07 5.51 -10.36
CA LEU A 22 -6.16 5.96 -8.98
C LEU A 22 -5.05 5.37 -8.08
N PHE A 23 -4.63 4.13 -8.29
CA PHE A 23 -3.51 3.54 -7.55
C PHE A 23 -2.13 4.00 -8.04
N SER A 24 -2.05 4.70 -9.19
CA SER A 24 -0.76 5.12 -9.76
C SER A 24 0.07 6.03 -8.83
N PRO A 25 -0.49 6.99 -8.05
CA PRO A 25 0.30 7.77 -7.10
C PRO A 25 0.94 6.93 -5.99
N GLY A 26 0.26 5.86 -5.54
CA GLY A 26 0.82 4.91 -4.59
C GLY A 26 2.02 4.16 -5.16
N LEU A 27 1.92 3.68 -6.41
CA LEU A 27 3.02 3.05 -7.11
C LEU A 27 4.19 4.02 -7.36
N ILE A 28 3.89 5.26 -7.77
CA ILE A 28 4.92 6.30 -7.95
C ILE A 28 5.62 6.58 -6.61
N ASN A 29 4.88 6.66 -5.51
CA ASN A 29 5.44 6.86 -4.17
C ASN A 29 6.45 5.78 -3.79
N LEU A 30 6.23 4.53 -4.18
CA LEU A 30 7.14 3.41 -3.95
C LEU A 30 8.36 3.45 -4.88
N VAL A 31 8.16 3.73 -6.16
CA VAL A 31 9.22 3.69 -7.19
C VAL A 31 10.12 4.94 -7.14
N PHE A 32 9.57 6.09 -6.74
CA PHE A 32 10.28 7.38 -6.73
C PHE A 32 11.56 7.36 -5.88
N PRO A 33 11.56 6.92 -4.60
CA PRO A 33 12.78 6.86 -3.80
C PRO A 33 13.85 5.94 -4.38
N VAL A 34 13.44 4.80 -4.95
CA VAL A 34 14.34 3.84 -5.62
C VAL A 34 15.01 4.48 -6.84
N SER A 35 14.20 5.18 -7.65
CA SER A 35 14.69 5.86 -8.86
C SER A 35 15.69 6.94 -8.53
N VAL A 36 15.40 7.76 -7.51
CA VAL A 36 16.30 8.82 -7.02
C VAL A 36 17.62 8.25 -6.53
N PHE A 37 17.56 7.17 -5.76
CA PHE A 37 18.76 6.48 -5.26
C PHE A 37 19.63 5.97 -6.41
N LEU A 38 19.07 5.27 -7.36
CA LEU A 38 19.80 4.73 -8.50
C LEU A 38 20.35 5.84 -9.40
N ALA A 39 19.54 6.87 -9.68
CA ALA A 39 19.98 8.01 -10.47
C ALA A 39 21.21 8.69 -9.86
N MET A 40 21.20 8.90 -8.53
CA MET A 40 22.34 9.47 -7.82
C MET A 40 23.59 8.58 -7.95
N GLY A 41 23.43 7.26 -7.80
CA GLY A 41 24.51 6.30 -8.00
C GLY A 41 25.08 6.33 -9.42
N PHE A 42 24.20 6.34 -10.44
CA PHE A 42 24.61 6.39 -11.83
C PHE A 42 25.34 7.68 -12.22
N VAL A 43 24.94 8.80 -11.66
CA VAL A 43 25.56 10.10 -11.94
C VAL A 43 26.91 10.23 -11.23
N LEU A 44 26.98 9.89 -9.93
CA LEU A 44 28.18 10.13 -9.14
C LEU A 44 29.28 9.08 -9.34
N THR A 45 28.94 7.83 -9.60
CA THR A 45 29.95 6.77 -9.77
C THR A 45 30.96 7.08 -10.88
N PRO A 46 30.59 7.50 -12.11
CA PRO A 46 31.56 7.88 -13.12
C PRO A 46 32.33 9.16 -12.74
N LEU A 47 31.67 10.15 -12.12
CA LEU A 47 32.35 11.38 -11.68
C LEU A 47 33.51 11.10 -10.71
N PHE A 48 33.31 10.22 -9.75
CA PHE A 48 34.36 9.83 -8.81
C PHE A 48 35.43 8.96 -9.46
N ARG A 49 35.05 8.04 -10.32
CA ARG A 49 35.97 7.13 -11.00
C ARG A 49 36.90 7.85 -11.96
N ASN A 50 36.39 8.80 -12.73
CA ASN A 50 37.16 9.55 -13.72
C ASN A 50 37.93 10.73 -13.11
N HIS A 51 37.91 10.88 -11.77
CA HIS A 51 38.49 12.02 -11.04
C HIS A 51 37.91 13.40 -11.47
N GLU A 52 36.79 13.41 -12.20
CA GLU A 52 36.14 14.64 -12.63
C GLU A 52 35.54 15.42 -11.45
N ALA A 53 35.19 14.72 -10.39
CA ALA A 53 34.74 15.32 -9.14
C ALA A 53 35.79 16.28 -8.53
N VAL A 54 37.08 16.00 -8.74
CA VAL A 54 38.17 16.88 -8.32
C VAL A 54 38.25 18.12 -9.18
N LEU A 55 37.99 17.99 -10.50
CA LEU A 55 38.04 19.09 -11.45
C LEU A 55 36.83 20.03 -11.32
N THR A 56 35.63 19.46 -11.15
CA THR A 56 34.38 20.24 -11.06
C THR A 56 34.23 20.97 -9.74
N ALA A 57 34.90 20.53 -8.72
CA ALA A 57 34.66 20.98 -7.35
C ALA A 57 35.87 21.50 -6.58
N GLY A 58 37.01 21.65 -7.24
CA GLY A 58 38.20 22.30 -6.66
C GLY A 58 38.54 21.79 -5.24
N SER A 59 38.99 20.55 -5.07
CA SER A 59 39.25 19.94 -3.76
C SER A 59 38.00 19.50 -2.97
N MET A 60 36.93 19.04 -3.65
CA MET A 60 35.73 18.64 -2.92
C MET A 60 35.84 17.32 -2.20
N THR A 61 35.70 17.39 -0.90
CA THR A 61 35.32 16.23 -0.10
C THR A 61 33.87 15.82 -0.48
N THR A 62 33.55 14.51 -0.44
CA THR A 62 32.18 13.98 -0.69
C THR A 62 31.12 14.77 0.08
N GLY A 63 31.43 15.20 1.30
CA GLY A 63 30.54 16.02 2.12
C GLY A 63 30.21 17.39 1.52
N ARG A 64 31.19 18.08 0.90
CA ARG A 64 30.96 19.37 0.23
C ARG A 64 30.11 19.20 -1.04
N LEU A 65 30.34 18.12 -1.79
CA LEU A 65 29.53 17.80 -2.97
C LEU A 65 28.06 17.58 -2.55
N LEU A 66 27.80 16.77 -1.52
CA LEU A 66 26.45 16.57 -1.01
C LEU A 66 25.83 17.85 -0.45
N ALA A 67 26.62 18.68 0.26
CA ALA A 67 26.17 19.96 0.78
C ALA A 67 25.79 20.95 -0.34
N SER A 68 26.48 20.91 -1.49
CA SER A 68 26.11 21.74 -2.66
C SER A 68 24.75 21.34 -3.26
N GLN A 69 24.30 20.11 -3.02
CA GLN A 69 23.03 19.58 -3.52
C GLN A 69 21.86 19.72 -2.52
N LYS A 70 22.04 20.52 -1.46
CA LYS A 70 21.02 20.69 -0.42
C LYS A 70 19.63 21.09 -0.95
N TYR A 71 19.54 21.90 -1.97
CA TYR A 71 18.27 22.30 -2.56
C TYR A 71 17.63 21.17 -3.36
N LEU A 72 18.44 20.33 -4.01
CA LEU A 72 17.96 19.13 -4.69
C LEU A 72 17.41 18.13 -3.67
N ILE A 73 18.15 17.88 -2.58
CA ILE A 73 17.71 17.00 -1.48
C ILE A 73 16.38 17.50 -0.90
N LEU A 74 16.28 18.82 -0.64
CA LEU A 74 15.07 19.43 -0.11
C LEU A 74 13.90 19.26 -1.10
N GLY A 75 14.12 19.49 -2.40
CA GLY A 75 13.12 19.30 -3.43
C GLY A 75 12.62 17.85 -3.52
N ILE A 76 13.54 16.89 -3.54
CA ILE A 76 13.24 15.46 -3.54
C ILE A 76 12.45 15.06 -2.29
N PHE A 77 12.88 15.52 -1.11
CA PHE A 77 12.17 15.28 0.14
C PHE A 77 10.75 15.85 0.10
N SER A 78 10.59 17.12 -0.35
CA SER A 78 9.29 17.77 -0.44
C SER A 78 8.34 17.02 -1.39
N ILE A 79 8.83 16.56 -2.55
CA ILE A 79 8.04 15.77 -3.49
C ILE A 79 7.66 14.42 -2.86
N SER A 80 8.60 13.74 -2.20
CA SER A 80 8.35 12.47 -1.53
C SER A 80 7.32 12.62 -0.40
N VAL A 81 7.42 13.67 0.40
CA VAL A 81 6.43 13.99 1.45
C VAL A 81 5.06 14.23 0.82
N LEU A 82 4.97 15.06 -0.22
CA LEU A 82 3.70 15.34 -0.90
C LEU A 82 3.04 14.05 -1.45
N LEU A 83 3.84 13.21 -2.09
CA LEU A 83 3.36 11.91 -2.60
C LEU A 83 2.88 11.00 -1.48
N SER A 84 3.68 10.85 -0.43
CA SER A 84 3.43 9.85 0.63
C SER A 84 2.37 10.29 1.63
N THR A 85 2.27 11.59 1.94
CA THR A 85 1.33 12.08 2.97
C THR A 85 -0.01 12.54 2.42
N PHE A 86 -0.08 12.92 1.13
CA PHE A 86 -1.31 13.47 0.55
C PHE A 86 -1.79 12.67 -0.67
N LEU A 87 -0.97 12.57 -1.72
CA LEU A 87 -1.43 12.01 -2.98
C LEU A 87 -1.70 10.51 -2.89
N ALA A 88 -0.72 9.73 -2.43
CA ALA A 88 -0.87 8.28 -2.38
C ALA A 88 -2.06 7.85 -1.51
N PRO A 89 -2.19 8.24 -0.22
CA PRO A 89 -3.30 7.79 0.61
C PRO A 89 -4.67 8.26 0.08
N TYR A 90 -4.78 9.51 -0.41
CA TYR A 90 -6.03 10.03 -0.96
C TYR A 90 -6.50 9.24 -2.19
N PHE A 91 -5.60 9.02 -3.16
CA PHE A 91 -5.98 8.33 -4.39
C PHE A 91 -6.14 6.83 -4.17
N THR A 92 -5.39 6.21 -3.27
CA THR A 92 -5.57 4.80 -2.91
C THR A 92 -6.95 4.57 -2.28
N SER A 93 -7.34 5.37 -1.29
CA SER A 93 -8.68 5.29 -0.69
C SER A 93 -9.79 5.47 -1.73
N LYS A 94 -9.64 6.43 -2.67
CA LYS A 94 -10.61 6.60 -3.76
C LYS A 94 -10.66 5.41 -4.72
N GLY A 95 -9.52 4.75 -4.94
CA GLY A 95 -9.45 3.52 -5.74
C GLY A 95 -10.14 2.35 -5.04
N GLU A 96 -9.96 2.21 -3.75
CA GLU A 96 -10.64 1.21 -2.90
C GLU A 96 -12.14 1.46 -2.87
N ASP A 97 -12.60 2.69 -2.60
CA ASP A 97 -14.02 3.07 -2.66
C ASP A 97 -14.67 2.70 -4.01
N LEU A 98 -13.94 2.91 -5.11
CA LEU A 98 -14.44 2.57 -6.44
C LEU A 98 -14.59 1.06 -6.62
N LEU A 99 -13.57 0.31 -6.18
CA LEU A 99 -13.57 -1.15 -6.30
C LEU A 99 -14.60 -1.79 -5.36
N ASP A 100 -14.79 -1.25 -4.17
CA ASP A 100 -15.77 -1.74 -3.21
C ASP A 100 -17.20 -1.49 -3.69
N LYS A 101 -17.47 -0.33 -4.28
CA LYS A 101 -18.77 -0.05 -4.92
C LYS A 101 -19.06 -0.97 -6.11
N ASP A 102 -18.05 -1.29 -6.92
CA ASP A 102 -18.17 -2.18 -8.06
C ASP A 102 -18.23 -3.66 -7.62
N ASN A 103 -17.50 -4.00 -6.55
CA ASN A 103 -17.58 -5.30 -5.87
C ASN A 103 -18.82 -5.44 -5.02
N SER A 104 -19.66 -4.41 -4.93
CA SER A 104 -20.91 -4.51 -4.21
C SER A 104 -21.64 -5.75 -4.70
N PHE A 105 -22.25 -6.46 -3.77
CA PHE A 105 -22.91 -7.73 -4.04
C PHE A 105 -23.99 -7.59 -5.13
N ALA A 106 -24.51 -6.39 -5.34
CA ALA A 106 -25.41 -6.03 -6.41
C ALA A 106 -24.82 -6.35 -7.80
N SER A 107 -23.53 -6.07 -8.04
CA SER A 107 -22.88 -6.41 -9.30
C SER A 107 -22.60 -7.90 -9.45
N LYS A 108 -22.43 -8.63 -8.36
CA LYS A 108 -22.17 -10.08 -8.36
C LYS A 108 -23.42 -10.91 -8.62
N ILE A 109 -24.61 -10.36 -8.30
CA ILE A 109 -25.91 -11.01 -8.55
C ILE A 109 -26.43 -10.70 -9.97
N LEU A 110 -25.80 -9.81 -10.72
CA LEU A 110 -26.18 -9.41 -12.07
C LEU A 110 -25.84 -10.46 -13.15
N ALA A 111 -26.07 -11.75 -12.88
CA ALA A 111 -26.18 -12.70 -13.99
C ALA A 111 -27.51 -12.38 -14.76
N PRO A 112 -27.48 -12.23 -16.07
CA PRO A 112 -28.71 -11.98 -16.83
C PRO A 112 -29.61 -13.21 -16.72
N ASN A 113 -30.87 -12.99 -16.33
CA ASN A 113 -31.98 -13.92 -16.30
C ASN A 113 -31.62 -15.40 -16.16
N GLY A 114 -31.76 -15.98 -14.98
CA GLY A 114 -31.52 -17.39 -14.73
C GLY A 114 -31.11 -17.70 -13.29
N LEU A 115 -30.72 -18.92 -13.07
CA LEU A 115 -30.28 -19.45 -11.79
C LEU A 115 -29.04 -18.69 -11.30
N VAL A 116 -29.24 -17.94 -10.26
CA VAL A 116 -28.15 -17.25 -9.56
C VAL A 116 -27.58 -18.17 -8.50
N SER A 117 -26.30 -18.52 -8.61
CA SER A 117 -25.58 -19.20 -7.57
C SER A 117 -24.42 -18.32 -7.12
N LEU A 118 -24.47 -17.86 -5.90
CA LEU A 118 -23.47 -17.01 -5.29
C LEU A 118 -22.86 -17.69 -4.10
N GLN A 119 -21.55 -17.78 -4.11
CA GLN A 119 -20.77 -18.22 -2.98
C GLN A 119 -20.13 -16.98 -2.35
N ALA A 120 -20.71 -16.51 -1.26
CA ALA A 120 -20.06 -15.56 -0.35
C ALA A 120 -19.34 -16.35 0.75
N ASP A 121 -18.41 -15.71 1.47
CA ASP A 121 -17.60 -16.36 2.50
C ASP A 121 -18.45 -17.05 3.60
N THR A 122 -19.64 -16.53 3.85
CA THR A 122 -20.54 -17.01 4.88
C THR A 122 -21.83 -17.64 4.35
N PHE A 123 -22.25 -17.36 3.11
CA PHE A 123 -23.52 -17.82 2.57
C PHE A 123 -23.41 -18.24 1.11
N ASN A 124 -24.12 -19.31 0.74
CA ASN A 124 -24.43 -19.64 -0.63
C ASN A 124 -25.86 -19.18 -0.92
N VAL A 125 -26.05 -18.44 -2.01
CA VAL A 125 -27.34 -17.90 -2.42
C VAL A 125 -27.77 -18.55 -3.73
N PHE A 126 -28.97 -19.05 -3.77
CA PHE A 126 -29.58 -19.62 -4.96
C PHE A 126 -30.95 -18.94 -5.21
N GLY A 127 -31.28 -18.65 -6.42
CA GLY A 127 -32.55 -18.02 -6.75
C GLY A 127 -32.70 -17.75 -8.23
N ASP A 128 -33.83 -17.19 -8.61
CA ASP A 128 -34.10 -16.75 -9.98
C ASP A 128 -34.22 -15.22 -10.03
N LYS A 129 -33.72 -14.61 -11.10
CA LYS A 129 -33.72 -13.16 -11.28
C LYS A 129 -34.64 -12.79 -12.44
N ASP A 130 -35.55 -11.86 -12.17
CA ASP A 130 -36.45 -11.28 -13.15
C ASP A 130 -36.38 -9.74 -13.00
N ASP A 131 -35.65 -9.07 -13.90
CA ASP A 131 -35.28 -7.66 -13.82
C ASP A 131 -34.49 -7.33 -12.52
N ASP A 132 -35.00 -6.45 -11.67
CA ASP A 132 -34.41 -6.05 -10.40
C ASP A 132 -34.96 -6.81 -9.20
N ILE A 133 -35.84 -7.80 -9.43
CA ILE A 133 -36.50 -8.59 -8.39
C ILE A 133 -35.95 -10.01 -8.43
N TYR A 134 -35.53 -10.47 -7.30
CA TYR A 134 -35.09 -11.85 -7.09
C TYR A 134 -36.27 -12.67 -6.58
N ARG A 135 -36.47 -13.88 -7.13
CA ARG A 135 -37.51 -14.78 -6.73
C ARG A 135 -36.96 -16.09 -6.19
N ASP A 136 -37.64 -16.68 -5.25
CA ASP A 136 -37.34 -17.98 -4.68
C ASP A 136 -35.92 -18.08 -4.17
N LEU A 137 -35.50 -17.08 -3.40
CA LEU A 137 -34.14 -16.97 -2.86
C LEU A 137 -33.94 -17.95 -1.69
N ILE A 138 -32.88 -18.75 -1.80
CA ILE A 138 -32.45 -19.65 -0.75
C ILE A 138 -31.03 -19.26 -0.33
N PHE A 139 -30.85 -18.94 0.93
CA PHE A 139 -29.56 -18.69 1.57
C PHE A 139 -29.20 -19.87 2.42
N ILE A 140 -28.03 -20.45 2.19
CA ILE A 140 -27.48 -21.53 2.99
C ILE A 140 -26.20 -21.01 3.63
N ASN A 141 -26.09 -21.13 4.96
CA ASN A 141 -24.86 -20.80 5.65
C ASN A 141 -23.75 -21.78 5.20
N SER A 142 -22.63 -21.24 4.69
CA SER A 142 -21.50 -22.05 4.23
C SER A 142 -20.74 -22.74 5.37
N GLN A 143 -20.86 -22.25 6.59
CA GLN A 143 -20.22 -22.81 7.78
C GLN A 143 -21.11 -23.85 8.49
N SER A 144 -22.43 -23.80 8.28
CA SER A 144 -23.41 -24.69 8.90
C SER A 144 -24.55 -24.93 7.91
N ILE A 145 -24.61 -26.12 7.32
CA ILE A 145 -25.68 -26.53 6.40
C ILE A 145 -27.05 -26.60 7.11
N ASP A 146 -27.03 -26.52 8.44
CA ASP A 146 -28.21 -26.68 9.27
C ASP A 146 -29.10 -25.43 9.35
N THR A 147 -28.62 -24.29 8.83
CA THR A 147 -29.39 -23.04 8.85
C THR A 147 -29.57 -22.51 7.42
N PHE A 148 -30.83 -22.33 7.01
CA PHE A 148 -31.13 -21.67 5.75
C PHE A 148 -32.27 -20.65 5.87
N ILE A 149 -32.25 -19.66 4.98
CA ILE A 149 -33.24 -18.61 4.89
C ILE A 149 -33.86 -18.69 3.49
N TYR A 150 -35.17 -18.74 3.44
CA TYR A 150 -35.92 -18.67 2.19
C TYR A 150 -36.71 -17.38 2.12
N GLY A 151 -36.70 -16.71 0.96
CA GLY A 151 -37.53 -15.56 0.65
C GLY A 151 -38.21 -15.71 -0.70
N THR A 152 -39.50 -15.43 -0.74
CA THR A 152 -40.29 -15.51 -2.00
C THR A 152 -39.87 -14.45 -2.99
N THR A 153 -39.55 -13.25 -2.50
CA THR A 153 -39.01 -12.15 -3.30
C THR A 153 -37.92 -11.42 -2.53
N GLY A 154 -36.97 -10.89 -3.25
CA GLY A 154 -35.87 -10.09 -2.67
C GLY A 154 -35.50 -8.91 -3.54
N VAL A 155 -35.11 -7.81 -2.93
CA VAL A 155 -34.62 -6.61 -3.60
C VAL A 155 -33.31 -6.21 -2.91
N ILE A 156 -32.32 -5.83 -3.70
CA ILE A 156 -31.08 -5.29 -3.15
C ILE A 156 -31.27 -3.80 -2.92
N GLU A 157 -31.04 -3.38 -1.68
CA GLU A 157 -31.02 -1.98 -1.29
C GLU A 157 -29.59 -1.57 -0.96
N ASP A 158 -29.05 -0.60 -1.72
CA ASP A 158 -27.77 0.03 -1.41
C ASP A 158 -28.00 1.14 -0.38
N THR A 159 -27.38 1.02 0.76
CA THR A 159 -27.37 2.03 1.82
C THR A 159 -25.98 2.70 1.91
N ALA A 160 -25.91 3.84 2.58
CA ALA A 160 -24.63 4.53 2.76
C ALA A 160 -23.59 3.69 3.54
N SER A 161 -24.05 2.72 4.33
CA SER A 161 -23.20 1.84 5.16
C SER A 161 -22.93 0.47 4.55
N GLY A 162 -23.50 0.16 3.38
CA GLY A 162 -23.33 -1.13 2.76
C GLY A 162 -24.51 -1.54 1.87
N ALA A 163 -24.44 -2.73 1.31
CA ALA A 163 -25.53 -3.33 0.56
C ALA A 163 -26.26 -4.35 1.45
N SER A 164 -27.58 -4.29 1.42
CA SER A 164 -28.44 -5.26 2.08
C SER A 164 -29.42 -5.89 1.10
N LEU A 165 -29.74 -7.16 1.35
CA LEU A 165 -30.79 -7.84 0.63
C LEU A 165 -32.04 -7.86 1.50
N VAL A 166 -33.05 -7.18 1.02
CA VAL A 166 -34.35 -7.15 1.68
C VAL A 166 -35.19 -8.28 1.12
N LEU A 167 -35.48 -9.28 1.93
CA LEU A 167 -36.32 -10.41 1.63
C LEU A 167 -37.75 -10.15 2.08
N TYR A 168 -38.71 -10.56 1.24
CA TYR A 168 -40.11 -10.49 1.57
C TYR A 168 -40.74 -11.89 1.59
N ASP A 169 -41.67 -12.07 2.52
CA ASP A 169 -42.51 -13.26 2.69
C ASP A 169 -41.71 -14.58 2.68
N GLY A 170 -40.97 -14.79 3.74
CA GLY A 170 -40.07 -15.92 3.85
C GLY A 170 -40.11 -16.63 5.20
N PHE A 171 -39.16 -17.56 5.34
CA PHE A 171 -38.93 -18.26 6.60
C PHE A 171 -37.43 -18.53 6.80
N LEU A 172 -37.04 -18.55 8.06
CA LEU A 172 -35.75 -18.97 8.54
C LEU A 172 -35.91 -20.37 9.16
N PHE A 173 -35.09 -21.29 8.74
CA PHE A 173 -35.00 -22.64 9.30
C PHE A 173 -33.64 -22.81 9.98
N ASP A 174 -33.69 -23.27 11.24
CA ASP A 174 -32.52 -23.63 12.06
C ASP A 174 -32.71 -25.07 12.54
N ASN A 175 -31.96 -26.00 11.95
CA ASN A 175 -32.06 -27.40 12.26
C ASN A 175 -31.47 -27.74 13.64
N GLU A 176 -30.41 -27.06 14.07
CA GLU A 176 -29.80 -27.28 15.37
C GLU A 176 -30.77 -26.97 16.51
N ARG A 177 -31.58 -25.93 16.35
CA ARG A 177 -32.58 -25.51 17.35
C ARG A 177 -33.97 -26.05 17.08
N ASN A 178 -34.14 -26.77 15.98
CA ASN A 178 -35.43 -27.26 15.49
C ASN A 178 -36.50 -26.14 15.43
N PHE A 179 -36.11 -24.99 14.88
CA PHE A 179 -36.86 -23.75 14.90
C PHE A 179 -37.19 -23.28 13.49
N ILE A 180 -38.45 -22.91 13.27
CA ILE A 180 -38.90 -22.25 12.02
C ILE A 180 -39.54 -20.92 12.38
N SER A 181 -38.96 -19.84 11.87
CA SER A 181 -39.51 -18.48 12.03
C SER A 181 -40.02 -17.97 10.67
N LYS A 182 -41.27 -17.50 10.61
CA LYS A 182 -41.79 -16.82 9.44
C LYS A 182 -41.61 -15.32 9.59
N PHE A 183 -41.17 -14.66 8.50
CA PHE A 183 -41.04 -13.20 8.46
C PHE A 183 -41.79 -12.63 7.22
N LYS A 184 -42.26 -11.40 7.36
CA LYS A 184 -42.83 -10.63 6.23
C LYS A 184 -41.74 -9.82 5.52
N LYS A 185 -40.76 -9.32 6.28
CA LYS A 185 -39.63 -8.60 5.77
C LYS A 185 -38.39 -8.99 6.63
N ALA A 186 -37.32 -9.35 5.99
CA ALA A 186 -36.02 -9.57 6.63
C ALA A 186 -34.97 -8.78 5.87
N ASP A 187 -34.10 -8.11 6.60
CA ASP A 187 -32.98 -7.37 6.05
C ASP A 187 -31.71 -8.16 6.38
N ILE A 188 -30.99 -8.59 5.33
CA ILE A 188 -29.76 -9.37 5.46
C ILE A 188 -28.63 -8.47 4.98
N PRO A 189 -27.85 -7.86 5.89
CA PRO A 189 -26.66 -7.14 5.52
C PRO A 189 -25.63 -8.16 5.02
N PHE A 190 -25.08 -7.95 3.83
CA PHE A 190 -24.09 -8.85 3.26
C PHE A 190 -22.83 -8.17 2.75
N ALA A 191 -22.82 -6.86 2.70
CA ALA A 191 -21.63 -6.08 2.46
C ALA A 191 -21.68 -4.86 3.37
N GLU A 192 -20.83 -4.84 4.37
CA GLU A 192 -20.45 -3.58 4.98
C GLU A 192 -19.41 -2.96 4.03
N TYR A 193 -19.72 -1.77 3.51
CA TYR A 193 -18.67 -1.00 2.88
C TYR A 193 -17.72 -0.58 4.00
N SER A 194 -16.64 -1.33 4.13
CA SER A 194 -15.50 -0.86 4.90
C SER A 194 -14.79 0.23 4.09
N SER A 195 -15.51 1.30 3.79
CA SER A 195 -14.81 2.52 3.46
C SER A 195 -14.10 2.92 4.74
N GLU A 196 -12.86 2.47 4.89
CA GLU A 196 -11.96 3.15 5.80
C GLU A 196 -11.98 4.60 5.33
N GLU A 197 -12.71 5.42 6.09
CA GLU A 197 -12.89 6.82 5.76
C GLU A 197 -11.50 7.42 5.63
N TYR A 198 -11.20 8.00 4.46
CA TYR A 198 -9.91 8.61 4.25
C TYR A 198 -9.61 9.62 5.36
N ILE A 199 -8.70 9.28 6.23
CA ILE A 199 -8.21 10.17 7.27
C ILE A 199 -7.06 10.99 6.68
N SER A 200 -7.24 12.29 6.58
CA SER A 200 -6.19 13.19 6.10
C SER A 200 -5.00 13.18 7.07
N THR A 201 -3.79 13.40 6.53
CA THR A 201 -2.59 13.47 7.39
C THR A 201 -2.71 14.54 8.47
N ILE A 202 -3.48 15.62 8.24
CA ILE A 202 -3.70 16.69 9.21
C ILE A 202 -4.60 16.18 10.36
N GLU A 203 -5.63 15.40 10.05
CA GLU A 203 -6.52 14.79 11.03
C GLU A 203 -5.79 13.78 11.90
N LEU A 204 -4.87 13.00 11.34
CA LEU A 204 -4.04 12.07 12.12
C LEU A 204 -3.23 12.77 13.22
N PHE A 205 -2.84 14.05 13.01
CA PHE A 205 -2.16 14.85 14.05
C PHE A 205 -3.11 15.42 15.10
N SER A 206 -4.43 15.38 14.90
CA SER A 206 -5.40 15.92 15.86
C SER A 206 -5.61 15.01 17.07
N GLU A 207 -5.47 13.70 16.89
CA GLU A 207 -5.64 12.70 17.94
C GLU A 207 -4.43 11.76 18.00
N PHE A 208 -3.67 11.82 19.09
CA PHE A 208 -2.50 10.96 19.32
C PHE A 208 -2.89 9.57 19.83
N THR A 209 -3.62 8.81 19.02
CA THR A 209 -3.82 7.37 19.24
C THR A 209 -2.62 6.56 18.71
N LEU A 210 -2.45 5.32 19.18
CA LEU A 210 -1.37 4.47 18.70
C LEU A 210 -1.50 4.19 17.18
N GLU A 211 -2.72 4.01 16.72
CA GLU A 211 -3.05 3.76 15.31
C GLU A 211 -2.70 4.96 14.42
N ASN A 212 -3.13 6.16 14.83
CA ASN A 212 -2.84 7.39 14.09
C ASN A 212 -1.32 7.66 14.00
N VAL A 213 -0.59 7.42 15.09
CA VAL A 213 0.87 7.59 15.10
C VAL A 213 1.54 6.52 14.23
N GLN A 214 1.04 5.29 14.21
CA GLN A 214 1.53 4.26 13.30
C GLN A 214 1.34 4.67 11.85
N GLU A 215 0.15 5.15 11.49
CA GLU A 215 -0.14 5.63 10.13
C GLU A 215 0.75 6.82 9.74
N ILE A 216 0.99 7.78 10.65
CA ILE A 216 1.95 8.87 10.42
C ILE A 216 3.34 8.31 10.11
N PHE A 217 3.81 7.32 10.87
CA PHE A 217 5.13 6.72 10.63
C PHE A 217 5.20 6.01 9.28
N VAL A 218 4.15 5.27 8.90
CA VAL A 218 4.03 4.66 7.56
C VAL A 218 4.20 5.73 6.48
N ARG A 219 3.45 6.84 6.57
CA ARG A 219 3.50 7.93 5.58
C ARG A 219 4.86 8.62 5.50
N PHE A 220 5.60 8.72 6.60
CA PHE A 220 6.92 9.37 6.63
C PHE A 220 8.11 8.44 6.35
N THR A 221 7.91 7.13 6.41
CA THR A 221 9.00 6.14 6.20
C THR A 221 9.64 6.27 4.82
N LEU A 222 8.85 6.36 3.74
CA LEU A 222 9.38 6.49 2.38
C LEU A 222 10.10 7.82 2.12
N PRO A 223 9.61 8.98 2.57
CA PRO A 223 10.38 10.24 2.54
C PRO A 223 11.72 10.17 3.27
N ILE A 224 11.74 9.59 4.48
CA ILE A 224 12.98 9.40 5.25
C ILE A 224 13.93 8.45 4.52
N PHE A 225 13.42 7.31 4.04
CA PHE A 225 14.16 6.38 3.20
C PHE A 225 14.80 7.08 2.00
N CYS A 226 14.05 7.95 1.29
CA CYS A 226 14.51 8.66 0.11
C CYS A 226 15.74 9.54 0.40
N VAL A 227 15.70 10.31 1.49
CA VAL A 227 16.82 11.19 1.88
C VAL A 227 18.03 10.39 2.32
N ILE A 228 17.85 9.40 3.18
CA ILE A 228 18.96 8.58 3.69
C ILE A 228 19.60 7.80 2.54
N SER A 229 18.81 7.23 1.65
CA SER A 229 19.28 6.50 0.46
C SER A 229 20.04 7.40 -0.49
N PHE A 230 19.59 8.63 -0.72
CA PHE A 230 20.30 9.62 -1.53
C PHE A 230 21.68 9.91 -0.97
N ILE A 231 21.78 10.18 0.33
CA ILE A 231 23.04 10.44 1.01
C ILE A 231 23.96 9.21 0.96
N PHE A 232 23.42 8.03 1.23
CA PHE A 232 24.17 6.78 1.17
C PHE A 232 24.72 6.52 -0.23
N SER A 233 23.90 6.67 -1.27
CA SER A 233 24.31 6.49 -2.67
C SER A 233 25.46 7.44 -3.03
N GLY A 234 25.38 8.69 -2.61
CA GLY A 234 26.43 9.68 -2.83
C GLY A 234 27.76 9.30 -2.17
N ILE A 235 27.71 8.88 -0.90
CA ILE A 235 28.91 8.48 -0.16
C ILE A 235 29.48 7.19 -0.72
N PHE A 236 28.64 6.17 -0.97
CA PHE A 236 29.10 4.89 -1.48
C PHE A 236 29.70 5.00 -2.89
N SER A 237 29.14 5.86 -3.75
CA SER A 237 29.67 6.14 -5.08
C SER A 237 31.11 6.69 -5.03
N SER A 238 31.51 7.38 -3.96
CA SER A 238 32.90 7.85 -3.80
C SER A 238 33.92 6.71 -3.71
N TYR A 239 33.50 5.52 -3.29
CA TYR A 239 34.32 4.32 -3.26
C TYR A 239 34.42 3.56 -4.62
N SER A 240 33.80 4.08 -5.66
CA SER A 240 33.79 3.46 -6.99
C SER A 240 35.20 3.32 -7.62
N ALA A 241 36.12 4.19 -7.24
CA ALA A 241 37.53 4.10 -7.63
C ALA A 241 38.16 2.79 -7.13
N PHE A 242 37.75 2.32 -5.95
CA PHE A 242 38.23 1.09 -5.33
C PHE A 242 37.53 -0.17 -5.84
N PHE A 243 36.19 -0.16 -5.83
CA PHE A 243 35.40 -1.33 -6.21
C PHE A 243 35.25 -1.51 -7.71
N GLY A 244 35.44 -0.45 -8.48
CA GLY A 244 35.10 -0.41 -9.90
C GLY A 244 33.61 -0.16 -10.13
N ARG A 245 33.27 0.26 -11.36
CA ARG A 245 31.92 0.73 -11.73
C ARG A 245 30.84 -0.32 -11.53
N GLU A 246 31.05 -1.52 -12.08
CA GLU A 246 30.04 -2.58 -12.09
C GLU A 246 29.70 -3.09 -10.68
N LYS A 247 30.74 -3.32 -9.87
CA LYS A 247 30.56 -3.76 -8.48
C LYS A 247 29.85 -2.68 -7.64
N THR A 248 30.19 -1.40 -7.88
CA THR A 248 29.51 -0.30 -7.18
C THR A 248 28.02 -0.28 -7.50
N TYR A 249 27.64 -0.39 -8.76
CA TYR A 249 26.22 -0.45 -9.14
C TYR A 249 25.50 -1.66 -8.57
N PHE A 250 26.15 -2.82 -8.59
CA PHE A 250 25.59 -4.05 -8.03
C PHE A 250 25.32 -3.92 -6.53
N PHE A 251 26.30 -3.42 -5.77
CA PHE A 251 26.13 -3.21 -4.34
C PHE A 251 25.07 -2.15 -4.02
N LEU A 252 25.04 -1.04 -4.77
CA LEU A 252 24.00 -0.03 -4.63
C LEU A 252 22.61 -0.62 -4.88
N ALA A 253 22.44 -1.39 -5.94
CA ALA A 253 21.14 -2.00 -6.26
C ALA A 253 20.67 -2.96 -5.16
N ILE A 254 21.54 -3.89 -4.73
CA ILE A 254 21.22 -4.83 -3.64
C ILE A 254 20.89 -4.10 -2.34
N PHE A 255 21.73 -3.13 -1.97
CA PHE A 255 21.52 -2.36 -0.77
C PHE A 255 20.16 -1.64 -0.78
N ASN A 256 19.82 -1.00 -1.92
CA ASN A 256 18.57 -0.29 -2.06
C ASN A 256 17.36 -1.23 -1.90
N ILE A 257 17.41 -2.41 -2.54
CA ILE A 257 16.35 -3.41 -2.44
C ILE A 257 16.19 -3.89 -0.99
N LEU A 258 17.29 -4.27 -0.34
CA LEU A 258 17.25 -4.76 1.03
C LEU A 258 16.76 -3.68 2.00
N TYR A 259 17.21 -2.45 1.85
CA TYR A 259 16.79 -1.33 2.69
C TYR A 259 15.30 -1.01 2.48
N LEU A 260 14.84 -0.97 1.22
CA LEU A 260 13.42 -0.74 0.90
C LEU A 260 12.53 -1.84 1.46
N LEU A 261 12.87 -3.11 1.23
CA LEU A 261 12.11 -4.24 1.77
C LEU A 261 12.01 -4.19 3.29
N SER A 262 13.11 -3.83 3.95
CA SER A 262 13.11 -3.69 5.41
C SER A 262 12.29 -2.50 5.90
N ALA A 263 12.25 -1.40 5.15
CA ALA A 263 11.42 -0.26 5.49
C ALA A 263 9.93 -0.56 5.32
N ILE A 264 9.55 -1.27 4.25
CA ILE A 264 8.16 -1.66 3.99
C ILE A 264 7.69 -2.75 4.95
N SER A 265 8.55 -3.69 5.33
CA SER A 265 8.17 -4.75 6.27
C SER A 265 7.70 -4.24 7.63
N ALA A 266 8.00 -2.99 7.96
CA ALA A 266 7.51 -2.35 9.17
C ALA A 266 6.02 -1.97 9.10
N PHE A 267 5.42 -1.90 7.90
CA PHE A 267 4.04 -1.48 7.71
C PHE A 267 3.02 -2.51 8.22
N ASP A 268 3.34 -3.79 8.05
CA ASP A 268 2.43 -4.90 8.37
C ASP A 268 2.54 -5.39 9.83
N VAL A 269 3.41 -4.78 10.64
CA VAL A 269 3.63 -5.21 12.02
C VAL A 269 2.60 -4.55 12.94
N SER A 270 1.73 -5.36 13.54
CA SER A 270 0.87 -4.91 14.62
C SER A 270 1.69 -4.57 15.87
N VAL A 271 1.58 -3.34 16.33
CA VAL A 271 2.37 -2.82 17.43
C VAL A 271 1.46 -2.47 18.61
N ASN A 272 1.81 -2.97 19.81
CA ASN A 272 0.98 -2.79 21.01
C ASN A 272 1.47 -1.66 21.94
N SER A 273 2.55 -0.95 21.59
CA SER A 273 3.10 0.13 22.38
C SER A 273 3.86 1.14 21.54
N PHE A 274 3.92 2.40 21.97
CA PHE A 274 4.70 3.46 21.30
C PHE A 274 6.19 3.16 21.21
N GLU A 275 6.75 2.49 22.21
CA GLU A 275 8.18 2.12 22.21
C GLU A 275 8.48 1.10 21.12
N ALA A 276 7.65 0.06 21.02
CA ALA A 276 7.78 -0.95 20.00
C ALA A 276 7.58 -0.35 18.59
N LEU A 277 6.67 0.62 18.44
CA LEU A 277 6.45 1.35 17.20
C LEU A 277 7.71 2.09 16.75
N ILE A 278 8.33 2.88 17.63
CA ILE A 278 9.54 3.64 17.33
C ILE A 278 10.67 2.68 16.92
N ILE A 279 10.85 1.60 17.67
CA ILE A 279 11.88 0.60 17.36
C ILE A 279 11.61 -0.01 15.98
N ASN A 280 10.37 -0.44 15.72
CA ASN A 280 10.02 -1.13 14.47
C ASN A 280 10.28 -0.25 13.23
N PHE A 281 9.89 1.03 13.27
CA PHE A 281 10.04 1.90 12.10
C PHE A 281 11.44 2.48 11.92
N TYR A 282 12.16 2.76 13.00
CA TYR A 282 13.43 3.51 12.89
C TYR A 282 14.71 2.67 12.99
N TRP A 283 14.67 1.41 13.45
CA TRP A 283 15.87 0.59 13.62
C TRP A 283 16.70 0.45 12.33
N MET A 284 16.02 0.26 11.18
CA MET A 284 16.74 0.17 9.89
C MET A 284 17.33 1.49 9.45
N HIS A 285 16.60 2.58 9.61
CA HIS A 285 17.14 3.91 9.32
C HIS A 285 18.37 4.20 10.18
N LEU A 286 18.33 3.81 11.45
CA LEU A 286 19.46 3.95 12.37
C LEU A 286 20.68 3.13 11.93
N ILE A 287 20.49 1.88 11.52
CA ILE A 287 21.57 1.04 10.99
C ILE A 287 22.22 1.69 9.77
N VAL A 288 21.43 2.18 8.83
CA VAL A 288 21.96 2.84 7.63
C VAL A 288 22.69 4.14 7.98
N LEU A 289 22.20 4.92 8.93
CA LEU A 289 22.89 6.11 9.42
C LEU A 289 24.25 5.77 10.08
N ILE A 290 24.30 4.70 10.89
CA ILE A 290 25.55 4.19 11.47
C ILE A 290 26.51 3.76 10.36
N LEU A 291 26.02 3.07 9.33
CA LEU A 291 26.82 2.67 8.18
C LEU A 291 27.36 3.88 7.41
N ILE A 292 26.53 4.90 7.16
CA ILE A 292 26.95 6.18 6.58
C ILE A 292 28.06 6.83 7.40
N PHE A 293 27.85 6.93 8.71
CA PHE A 293 28.85 7.51 9.61
C PHE A 293 30.16 6.72 9.60
N SER A 294 30.08 5.38 9.61
CA SER A 294 31.26 4.51 9.52
C SER A 294 32.03 4.74 8.22
N LEU A 295 31.34 4.76 7.08
CA LEU A 295 31.97 5.01 5.77
C LEU A 295 32.58 6.39 5.65
N THR A 296 32.12 7.39 6.38
CA THR A 296 32.69 8.73 6.38
C THR A 296 33.83 8.89 7.35
N SER A 297 34.09 7.92 8.24
CA SER A 297 35.15 7.98 9.23
C SER A 297 36.55 8.01 8.61
N LYS A 298 37.45 8.77 9.21
CA LYS A 298 38.86 8.89 8.74
C LYS A 298 39.58 7.53 8.70
N SER A 299 39.30 6.66 9.66
CA SER A 299 39.94 5.33 9.76
C SER A 299 39.58 4.43 8.56
N VAL A 300 38.32 4.45 8.15
CA VAL A 300 37.85 3.66 6.99
C VAL A 300 38.41 4.26 5.70
N LYS A 301 38.40 5.58 5.54
CA LYS A 301 39.00 6.26 4.38
C LYS A 301 40.48 5.94 4.23
N LYS A 302 41.22 5.93 5.32
CA LYS A 302 42.64 5.57 5.34
C LYS A 302 42.88 4.12 4.93
N GLY A 303 42.03 3.17 5.40
CA GLY A 303 42.09 1.77 5.03
C GLY A 303 41.89 1.50 3.53
N PHE A 304 41.16 2.39 2.85
CA PHE A 304 40.95 2.33 1.40
C PHE A 304 41.94 3.20 0.59
N GLY A 305 42.99 3.69 1.17
CA GLY A 305 44.04 4.48 0.49
C GLY A 305 43.65 5.94 0.17
N TYR A 306 42.55 6.43 0.74
CA TYR A 306 42.16 7.83 0.62
C TYR A 306 42.87 8.73 1.64
N GLU A 307 44.19 8.79 1.55
CA GLU A 307 44.98 9.74 2.33
C GLU A 307 44.95 11.13 1.69
N GLY A 308 43.82 11.82 1.70
CA GLY A 308 43.81 13.21 1.23
C GLY A 308 42.63 13.72 0.44
N LEU A 309 41.50 13.06 0.52
CA LEU A 309 40.25 13.59 -0.05
C LEU A 309 39.29 14.10 1.03
#